data_5278237c575d16e1cf90d081ee4a27a3
#
_entry.id   5278237c575d16e1cf90d081ee4a27a3
#
_cell.length_a   1.000
_cell.length_b   1.000
_cell.length_c   1.000
_cell.angle_alpha   90.00
_cell.angle_beta   90.00
_cell.angle_gamma   90.00
#
_symmetry.space_group_name_H-M   'P 1'
#
loop_
_entity.id
_entity.type
_entity.pdbx_description
1 polymer ?
#
loop_
_entity_poly.entity_id
_entity_poly.type
_entity_poly.pdbx_seq_one_letter_code
_entity_poly.pdbx_strand_id
1 'polypeptide(L)'
;KTLVATLPVFLNALTRKGVHVVTVNDYLSKRDSEWMGPLYMFHGLSVDCIDKHQPNSDARRAAYNADITFGTNNEFGFDYLRDNMAISPQDLVQRKHNYAIVDEVDSVLIDDARTPLIISGPIPKGDDQLFEEFRNNVEVVVNAQKNLCTKLLTEAKSKMLNEDSKVKEEGTLLLYRSFKGYQRKKPLIKYLSDKGEKAPM
;
A
#
# COMPACT_ATOMS: atom_id res chain seq x y z
N LYS A 1 -5.51 -4.26 -28.56
CA LYS A 1 -4.79 -4.98 -27.49
C LYS A 1 -5.52 -6.27 -27.08
N THR A 2 -6.82 -6.22 -26.73
CA THR A 2 -7.59 -7.37 -26.20
C THR A 2 -7.50 -8.60 -27.11
N LEU A 3 -7.69 -8.44 -28.42
CA LEU A 3 -7.59 -9.55 -29.39
C LEU A 3 -6.14 -10.10 -29.47
N VAL A 4 -5.14 -9.23 -29.49
CA VAL A 4 -3.73 -9.67 -29.56
C VAL A 4 -3.31 -10.45 -28.30
N ALA A 5 -3.81 -10.06 -27.13
CA ALA A 5 -3.55 -10.75 -25.88
C ALA A 5 -4.06 -12.20 -25.85
N THR A 6 -5.01 -12.55 -26.71
CA THR A 6 -5.54 -13.94 -26.75
C THR A 6 -4.45 -14.95 -27.08
N LEU A 7 -3.49 -14.62 -27.93
CA LEU A 7 -2.44 -15.55 -28.35
C LEU A 7 -1.51 -15.97 -27.18
N PRO A 8 -0.86 -15.04 -26.48
CA PRO A 8 -0.01 -15.40 -25.34
C PRO A 8 -0.81 -15.97 -24.16
N VAL A 9 -2.04 -15.51 -23.92
CA VAL A 9 -2.92 -16.08 -22.89
C VAL A 9 -3.22 -17.53 -23.19
N PHE A 10 -3.67 -17.83 -24.42
CA PHE A 10 -3.96 -19.20 -24.85
C PHE A 10 -2.73 -20.11 -24.71
N LEU A 11 -1.59 -19.70 -25.24
CA LEU A 11 -0.35 -20.48 -25.19
C LEU A 11 0.03 -20.86 -23.74
N ASN A 12 -0.02 -19.91 -22.84
CA ASN A 12 0.33 -20.14 -21.44
C ASN A 12 -0.73 -20.93 -20.67
N ALA A 13 -2.01 -20.79 -21.04
CA ALA A 13 -3.12 -21.53 -20.44
C ALA A 13 -3.10 -23.05 -20.76
N LEU A 14 -2.45 -23.46 -21.85
CA LEU A 14 -2.28 -24.88 -22.19
C LEU A 14 -1.54 -25.67 -21.09
N THR A 15 -0.76 -25.01 -20.26
CA THR A 15 -0.09 -25.66 -19.11
C THR A 15 -1.05 -26.02 -17.97
N ARG A 16 -2.29 -25.52 -17.97
CA ARG A 16 -3.30 -25.70 -16.91
C ARG A 16 -2.87 -25.18 -15.53
N LYS A 17 -1.81 -24.37 -15.47
CA LYS A 17 -1.28 -23.82 -14.22
C LYS A 17 -1.92 -22.48 -13.83
N GLY A 18 -2.76 -21.92 -14.68
CA GLY A 18 -3.43 -20.64 -14.48
C GLY A 18 -2.74 -19.47 -15.14
N VAL A 19 -3.54 -18.66 -15.81
CA VAL A 19 -3.15 -17.39 -16.41
C VAL A 19 -4.03 -16.30 -15.86
N HIS A 20 -3.44 -15.25 -15.31
CA HIS A 20 -4.17 -14.07 -14.88
C HIS A 20 -4.12 -12.99 -15.97
N VAL A 21 -5.29 -12.46 -16.33
CA VAL A 21 -5.43 -11.30 -17.23
C VAL A 21 -5.86 -10.12 -16.39
N VAL A 22 -4.92 -9.20 -16.15
CA VAL A 22 -5.08 -8.09 -15.23
C VAL A 22 -5.44 -6.83 -16.01
N THR A 23 -6.53 -6.18 -15.61
CA THR A 23 -7.03 -4.93 -16.19
C THR A 23 -7.13 -3.83 -15.13
N VAL A 24 -7.34 -2.58 -15.56
CA VAL A 24 -7.40 -1.43 -14.65
C VAL A 24 -8.77 -1.21 -13.99
N ASN A 25 -9.85 -1.76 -14.56
CA ASN A 25 -11.20 -1.61 -14.00
C ASN A 25 -12.08 -2.84 -14.26
N ASP A 26 -13.13 -2.96 -13.44
CA ASP A 26 -14.06 -4.10 -13.44
C ASP A 26 -14.91 -4.19 -14.71
N TYR A 27 -15.20 -3.07 -15.37
CA TYR A 27 -15.91 -3.09 -16.65
C TYR A 27 -15.09 -3.82 -17.73
N LEU A 28 -13.79 -3.49 -17.84
CA LEU A 28 -12.91 -4.12 -18.81
C LEU A 28 -12.71 -5.61 -18.51
N SER A 29 -12.52 -5.97 -17.26
CA SER A 29 -12.30 -7.37 -16.87
C SER A 29 -13.52 -8.23 -17.19
N LYS A 30 -14.73 -7.76 -16.87
CA LYS A 30 -16.00 -8.43 -17.18
C LYS A 30 -16.23 -8.50 -18.69
N ARG A 31 -16.12 -7.37 -19.40
CA ARG A 31 -16.29 -7.30 -20.86
C ARG A 31 -15.35 -8.25 -21.58
N ASP A 32 -14.06 -8.20 -21.26
CA ASP A 32 -13.05 -8.97 -21.98
C ASP A 32 -13.15 -10.46 -21.66
N SER A 33 -13.53 -10.83 -20.44
CA SER A 33 -13.83 -12.21 -20.08
C SER A 33 -15.03 -12.78 -20.86
N GLU A 34 -16.05 -11.97 -21.10
CA GLU A 34 -17.25 -12.36 -21.85
C GLU A 34 -17.00 -12.39 -23.35
N TRP A 35 -16.23 -11.44 -23.85
CA TRP A 35 -15.96 -11.32 -25.28
C TRP A 35 -14.95 -12.36 -25.78
N MET A 36 -13.84 -12.55 -25.04
CA MET A 36 -12.78 -13.49 -25.43
C MET A 36 -12.99 -14.90 -24.84
N GLY A 37 -13.79 -15.03 -23.78
CA GLY A 37 -14.09 -16.31 -23.12
C GLY A 37 -14.54 -17.42 -24.08
N PRO A 38 -15.52 -17.17 -24.97
CA PRO A 38 -15.97 -18.19 -25.93
C PRO A 38 -14.85 -18.76 -26.81
N LEU A 39 -13.85 -17.92 -27.18
CA LEU A 39 -12.71 -18.40 -27.97
C LEU A 39 -11.87 -19.41 -27.17
N TYR A 40 -11.58 -19.13 -25.91
CA TYR A 40 -10.83 -20.06 -25.08
C TYR A 40 -11.61 -21.33 -24.73
N MET A 41 -12.91 -21.18 -24.43
CA MET A 41 -13.79 -22.30 -24.14
C MET A 41 -13.95 -23.22 -25.32
N PHE A 42 -13.97 -22.70 -26.56
CA PHE A 42 -13.98 -23.50 -27.77
C PHE A 42 -12.77 -24.45 -27.86
N HIS A 43 -11.64 -24.03 -27.33
CA HIS A 43 -10.40 -24.82 -27.21
C HIS A 43 -10.32 -25.67 -25.92
N GLY A 44 -11.40 -25.79 -25.17
CA GLY A 44 -11.48 -26.62 -23.97
C GLY A 44 -10.79 -26.06 -22.75
N LEU A 45 -10.55 -24.70 -22.70
CA LEU A 45 -10.02 -24.00 -21.54
C LEU A 45 -11.17 -23.41 -20.73
N SER A 46 -11.05 -23.44 -19.41
CA SER A 46 -11.97 -22.78 -18.48
C SER A 46 -11.60 -21.31 -18.30
N VAL A 47 -12.61 -20.43 -18.27
CA VAL A 47 -12.46 -18.98 -18.14
C VAL A 47 -13.42 -18.46 -17.10
N ASP A 48 -12.93 -17.60 -16.20
CA ASP A 48 -13.78 -16.89 -15.25
C ASP A 48 -13.21 -15.50 -14.93
N CYS A 49 -14.02 -14.69 -14.23
CA CYS A 49 -13.67 -13.31 -13.85
C CYS A 49 -13.95 -13.10 -12.36
N ILE A 50 -12.91 -12.79 -11.60
CA ILE A 50 -13.03 -12.60 -10.14
C ILE A 50 -13.92 -11.41 -9.77
N ASP A 51 -13.99 -10.36 -10.61
CA ASP A 51 -14.86 -9.20 -10.36
C ASP A 51 -16.36 -9.49 -10.43
N LYS A 52 -16.74 -10.71 -10.83
CA LYS A 52 -18.13 -11.20 -10.81
C LYS A 52 -18.50 -11.87 -9.49
N HIS A 53 -17.53 -12.19 -8.65
CA HIS A 53 -17.70 -13.00 -7.45
C HIS A 53 -17.35 -12.22 -6.18
N GLN A 54 -18.09 -12.51 -5.11
CA GLN A 54 -17.82 -11.89 -3.79
C GLN A 54 -16.46 -12.36 -3.23
N PRO A 55 -15.72 -11.46 -2.54
CA PRO A 55 -14.50 -11.84 -1.85
C PRO A 55 -14.69 -13.04 -0.91
N ASN A 56 -13.68 -13.88 -0.78
CA ASN A 56 -13.65 -15.06 0.08
C ASN A 56 -14.75 -16.11 -0.19
N SER A 57 -15.43 -16.04 -1.34
CA SER A 57 -16.46 -17.01 -1.72
C SER A 57 -15.87 -18.23 -2.42
N ASP A 58 -16.59 -19.36 -2.37
CA ASP A 58 -16.22 -20.56 -3.13
C ASP A 58 -16.24 -20.32 -4.64
N ALA A 59 -17.16 -19.47 -5.12
CA ALA A 59 -17.20 -19.06 -6.53
C ALA A 59 -15.91 -18.29 -6.93
N ARG A 60 -15.39 -17.42 -6.05
CA ARG A 60 -14.14 -16.72 -6.31
C ARG A 60 -12.94 -17.68 -6.29
N ARG A 61 -12.94 -18.66 -5.39
CA ARG A 61 -11.93 -19.74 -5.37
C ARG A 61 -11.99 -20.57 -6.65
N ALA A 62 -13.20 -20.89 -7.13
CA ALA A 62 -13.39 -21.59 -8.41
C ALA A 62 -12.86 -20.76 -9.58
N ALA A 63 -13.08 -19.45 -9.59
CA ALA A 63 -12.55 -18.55 -10.61
C ALA A 63 -11.01 -18.54 -10.67
N TYR A 64 -10.33 -18.59 -9.52
CA TYR A 64 -8.87 -18.73 -9.49
C TYR A 64 -8.38 -20.11 -9.96
N ASN A 65 -9.21 -21.13 -9.88
CA ASN A 65 -8.89 -22.46 -10.38
C ASN A 65 -9.16 -22.64 -11.88
N ALA A 66 -9.79 -21.66 -12.54
CA ALA A 66 -9.94 -21.65 -13.99
C ALA A 66 -8.58 -21.58 -14.69
N ASP A 67 -8.50 -22.05 -15.94
CA ASP A 67 -7.28 -21.97 -16.74
C ASP A 67 -6.90 -20.52 -17.04
N ILE A 68 -7.90 -19.64 -17.20
CA ILE A 68 -7.74 -18.22 -17.44
C ILE A 68 -8.65 -17.46 -16.48
N THR A 69 -8.07 -16.57 -15.68
CA THR A 69 -8.76 -15.75 -14.69
C THR A 69 -8.60 -14.28 -15.05
N PHE A 70 -9.71 -13.61 -15.35
CA PHE A 70 -9.76 -12.17 -15.54
C PHE A 70 -10.00 -11.45 -14.20
N GLY A 71 -9.45 -10.24 -14.05
CA GLY A 71 -9.72 -9.43 -12.89
C GLY A 71 -9.01 -8.09 -12.93
N THR A 72 -9.40 -7.19 -12.01
CA THR A 72 -8.71 -5.92 -11.80
C THR A 72 -7.45 -6.11 -10.97
N ASN A 73 -6.47 -5.22 -11.18
CA ASN A 73 -5.23 -5.18 -10.40
C ASN A 73 -5.53 -5.09 -8.88
N ASN A 74 -6.49 -4.25 -8.50
CA ASN A 74 -6.86 -4.06 -7.10
C ASN A 74 -7.44 -5.33 -6.47
N GLU A 75 -8.36 -6.01 -7.17
CA GLU A 75 -8.99 -7.22 -6.65
C GLU A 75 -7.98 -8.38 -6.52
N PHE A 76 -7.08 -8.58 -7.49
CA PHE A 76 -5.98 -9.52 -7.34
C PHE A 76 -5.10 -9.19 -6.12
N GLY A 77 -4.78 -7.90 -5.93
CA GLY A 77 -3.98 -7.44 -4.81
C GLY A 77 -4.71 -7.59 -3.47
N PHE A 78 -5.99 -7.27 -3.39
CA PHE A 78 -6.79 -7.46 -2.18
C PHE A 78 -6.94 -8.93 -1.82
N ASP A 79 -7.14 -9.83 -2.79
CA ASP A 79 -7.19 -11.26 -2.52
C ASP A 79 -5.84 -11.78 -2.01
N TYR A 80 -4.74 -11.31 -2.59
CA TYR A 80 -3.41 -11.65 -2.08
C TYR A 80 -3.20 -11.20 -0.63
N LEU A 81 -3.64 -10.00 -0.28
CA LEU A 81 -3.57 -9.53 1.10
C LEU A 81 -4.46 -10.34 2.04
N ARG A 82 -5.69 -10.68 1.62
CA ARG A 82 -6.60 -11.54 2.41
C ARG A 82 -6.02 -12.92 2.63
N ASP A 83 -5.45 -13.52 1.60
CA ASP A 83 -4.80 -14.83 1.69
C ASP A 83 -3.60 -14.82 2.64
N ASN A 84 -2.81 -13.74 2.68
CA ASN A 84 -1.71 -13.58 3.64
C ASN A 84 -2.18 -13.41 5.09
N MET A 85 -3.45 -13.06 5.31
CA MET A 85 -4.06 -12.96 6.64
C MET A 85 -4.81 -14.23 7.03
N ALA A 86 -4.96 -15.20 6.12
CA ALA A 86 -5.66 -16.44 6.37
C ALA A 86 -4.95 -17.31 7.43
N ILE A 87 -5.71 -17.86 8.36
CA ILE A 87 -5.17 -18.70 9.42
C ILE A 87 -5.05 -20.15 8.94
N SER A 88 -5.92 -20.57 8.01
CA SER A 88 -5.97 -21.94 7.50
C SER A 88 -5.77 -21.97 5.97
N PRO A 89 -5.07 -22.99 5.45
CA PRO A 89 -4.93 -23.15 3.99
C PRO A 89 -6.26 -23.31 3.24
N GLN A 90 -7.33 -23.75 3.92
CA GLN A 90 -8.66 -23.86 3.33
C GLN A 90 -9.31 -22.50 3.07
N ASP A 91 -8.86 -21.46 3.75
CA ASP A 91 -9.38 -20.08 3.60
C ASP A 91 -8.75 -19.36 2.40
N LEU A 92 -7.69 -19.90 1.82
CA LEU A 92 -7.03 -19.33 0.65
C LEU A 92 -7.93 -19.39 -0.57
N VAL A 93 -8.03 -18.29 -1.31
CA VAL A 93 -8.76 -18.22 -2.56
C VAL A 93 -7.87 -18.34 -3.78
N GLN A 94 -6.64 -17.82 -3.70
CA GLN A 94 -5.68 -17.88 -4.79
C GLN A 94 -4.90 -19.20 -4.77
N ARG A 95 -4.59 -19.71 -5.95
CA ARG A 95 -3.62 -20.78 -6.12
C ARG A 95 -2.23 -20.22 -6.43
N LYS A 96 -1.23 -21.08 -6.55
CA LYS A 96 0.12 -20.69 -6.94
C LYS A 96 0.12 -19.91 -8.26
N HIS A 97 0.74 -18.74 -8.27
CA HIS A 97 0.87 -17.90 -9.46
C HIS A 97 1.79 -18.56 -10.50
N ASN A 98 1.41 -18.50 -11.78
CA ASN A 98 2.18 -19.08 -12.87
C ASN A 98 2.52 -18.02 -13.94
N TYR A 99 1.49 -17.36 -14.49
CA TYR A 99 1.67 -16.35 -15.54
C TYR A 99 0.62 -15.27 -15.42
N ALA A 100 1.01 -14.02 -15.68
CA ALA A 100 0.11 -12.90 -15.75
C ALA A 100 0.41 -12.01 -16.96
N ILE A 101 -0.67 -11.52 -17.59
CA ILE A 101 -0.61 -10.42 -18.54
C ILE A 101 -1.26 -9.21 -17.88
N VAL A 102 -0.57 -8.08 -17.88
CA VAL A 102 -1.05 -6.84 -17.28
C VAL A 102 -1.27 -5.81 -18.40
N ASP A 103 -2.53 -5.41 -18.60
CA ASP A 103 -2.87 -4.32 -19.51
C ASP A 103 -2.77 -2.98 -18.79
N GLU A 104 -2.49 -1.90 -19.55
CA GLU A 104 -2.27 -0.55 -19.02
C GLU A 104 -1.23 -0.53 -17.88
N VAL A 105 -0.09 -1.16 -18.12
CA VAL A 105 0.98 -1.41 -17.13
C VAL A 105 1.55 -0.13 -16.53
N ASP A 106 1.56 0.97 -17.27
CA ASP A 106 1.93 2.30 -16.81
C ASP A 106 0.98 2.80 -15.72
N SER A 107 -0.33 2.66 -15.91
CA SER A 107 -1.31 2.99 -14.86
C SER A 107 -1.12 2.11 -13.62
N VAL A 108 -0.97 0.80 -13.79
CA VAL A 108 -0.89 -0.15 -12.67
C VAL A 108 0.44 -0.05 -11.90
N LEU A 109 1.57 0.03 -12.60
CA LEU A 109 2.90 -0.07 -11.97
C LEU A 109 3.62 1.27 -11.79
N ILE A 110 3.09 2.36 -12.35
CA ILE A 110 3.70 3.69 -12.24
C ILE A 110 2.75 4.66 -11.55
N ASP A 111 1.57 4.91 -12.12
CA ASP A 111 0.65 5.92 -11.59
C ASP A 111 0.04 5.51 -10.26
N ASP A 112 -0.48 4.28 -10.18
CA ASP A 112 -1.10 3.72 -8.96
C ASP A 112 -0.08 3.10 -8.00
N ALA A 113 1.18 2.93 -8.40
CA ALA A 113 2.20 2.26 -7.58
C ALA A 113 2.45 2.92 -6.20
N ARG A 114 2.09 4.19 -6.04
CA ARG A 114 2.20 4.93 -4.77
C ARG A 114 0.96 4.81 -3.89
N THR A 115 -0.13 4.28 -4.41
CA THR A 115 -1.37 4.10 -3.66
C THR A 115 -1.37 2.73 -3.00
N PRO A 116 -1.19 2.64 -1.66
CA PRO A 116 -1.15 1.36 -0.99
C PRO A 116 -2.54 0.72 -0.99
N LEU A 117 -2.60 -0.59 -1.25
CA LEU A 117 -3.78 -1.39 -0.97
C LEU A 117 -3.86 -1.63 0.55
N ILE A 118 -4.90 -1.13 1.18
CA ILE A 118 -5.07 -1.24 2.64
C ILE A 118 -6.35 -2.01 2.93
N ILE A 119 -6.24 -3.12 3.64
CA ILE A 119 -7.38 -3.80 4.25
C ILE A 119 -7.47 -3.30 5.69
N SER A 120 -8.55 -2.60 6.00
CA SER A 120 -8.88 -2.20 7.37
C SER A 120 -10.29 -2.65 7.69
N GLY A 121 -10.48 -3.19 8.87
CA GLY A 121 -11.79 -3.53 9.41
C GLY A 121 -11.99 -2.89 10.78
N PRO A 122 -13.23 -2.74 11.25
CA PRO A 122 -13.47 -2.35 12.62
C PRO A 122 -12.87 -3.42 13.54
N ILE A 123 -11.90 -3.02 14.35
CA ILE A 123 -11.44 -3.88 15.44
C ILE A 123 -12.58 -3.93 16.45
N PRO A 124 -13.06 -5.12 16.85
CA PRO A 124 -13.97 -5.21 17.97
C PRO A 124 -13.35 -4.45 19.14
N LYS A 125 -14.09 -3.53 19.74
CA LYS A 125 -13.65 -2.90 21.00
C LYS A 125 -13.47 -4.02 22.01
N GLY A 126 -12.24 -4.51 22.13
CA GLY A 126 -11.87 -5.37 23.23
C GLY A 126 -11.99 -4.56 24.53
N ASP A 127 -12.52 -5.14 25.57
CA ASP A 127 -12.63 -4.51 26.90
C ASP A 127 -11.25 -4.12 27.48
N ASP A 128 -10.15 -4.54 26.83
CA ASP A 128 -8.76 -4.33 27.25
C ASP A 128 -8.08 -3.11 26.58
N GLN A 129 -8.82 -2.13 26.08
CA GLN A 129 -8.20 -0.92 25.54
C GLN A 129 -7.75 0.00 26.69
N LEU A 130 -6.52 -0.19 27.13
CA LEU A 130 -5.85 0.60 28.17
C LEU A 130 -5.52 2.06 27.75
N PHE A 131 -6.09 2.56 26.65
CA PHE A 131 -5.81 3.90 26.12
C PHE A 131 -6.22 5.00 27.11
N GLU A 132 -7.35 4.87 27.79
CA GLU A 132 -7.81 5.86 28.76
C GLU A 132 -6.96 5.82 30.04
N GLU A 133 -6.58 4.65 30.48
CA GLU A 133 -5.73 4.46 31.65
C GLU A 133 -4.33 5.09 31.45
N PHE A 134 -3.70 4.84 30.30
CA PHE A 134 -2.36 5.37 30.00
C PHE A 134 -2.35 6.78 29.41
N ARG A 135 -3.49 7.36 29.09
CA ARG A 135 -3.59 8.68 28.48
C ARG A 135 -2.80 9.74 29.24
N ASN A 136 -3.02 9.84 30.55
CA ASN A 136 -2.35 10.83 31.39
C ASN A 136 -0.84 10.63 31.41
N ASN A 137 -0.37 9.39 31.50
CA ASN A 137 1.05 9.06 31.50
C ASN A 137 1.70 9.43 30.15
N VAL A 138 1.04 9.10 29.04
CA VAL A 138 1.48 9.47 27.68
C VAL A 138 1.52 10.99 27.50
N GLU A 139 0.48 11.71 27.98
CA GLU A 139 0.44 13.17 27.91
C GLU A 139 1.61 13.83 28.67
N VAL A 140 1.96 13.33 29.83
CA VAL A 140 3.10 13.80 30.64
C VAL A 140 4.40 13.64 29.84
N VAL A 141 4.65 12.47 29.26
CA VAL A 141 5.85 12.19 28.47
C VAL A 141 5.89 13.04 27.21
N VAL A 142 4.78 13.15 26.49
CA VAL A 142 4.69 13.97 25.28
C VAL A 142 4.93 15.47 25.60
N ASN A 143 4.40 15.96 26.70
CA ASN A 143 4.61 17.34 27.11
C ASN A 143 6.05 17.60 27.57
N ALA A 144 6.68 16.68 28.27
CA ALA A 144 8.11 16.74 28.62
C ALA A 144 8.98 16.82 27.35
N GLN A 145 8.71 15.96 26.37
CA GLN A 145 9.41 15.96 25.07
C GLN A 145 9.21 17.27 24.30
N LYS A 146 7.98 17.80 24.24
CA LYS A 146 7.69 19.09 23.63
C LYS A 146 8.46 20.24 24.30
N ASN A 147 8.51 20.24 25.61
CA ASN A 147 9.22 21.27 26.39
C ASN A 147 10.73 21.19 26.16
N LEU A 148 11.31 19.99 26.17
CA LEU A 148 12.73 19.78 25.85
C LEU A 148 13.05 20.30 24.44
N CYS A 149 12.29 19.90 23.42
CA CYS A 149 12.51 20.36 22.06
C CYS A 149 12.32 21.88 21.91
N THR A 150 11.47 22.51 22.75
CA THR A 150 11.33 23.97 22.77
C THR A 150 12.58 24.65 23.31
N LYS A 151 13.14 24.15 24.42
CA LYS A 151 14.39 24.66 25.00
C LYS A 151 15.54 24.53 24.01
N LEU A 152 15.72 23.34 23.42
CA LEU A 152 16.76 23.11 22.41
C LEU A 152 16.61 24.03 21.20
N LEU A 153 15.40 24.29 20.70
CA LEU A 153 15.17 25.24 19.61
C LEU A 153 15.55 26.67 20.00
N THR A 154 15.21 27.12 21.21
CA THR A 154 15.52 28.46 21.67
C THR A 154 17.03 28.64 21.82
N GLU A 155 17.72 27.67 22.40
CA GLU A 155 19.17 27.67 22.55
C GLU A 155 19.88 27.61 21.19
N ALA A 156 19.40 26.77 20.26
CA ALA A 156 19.92 26.71 18.90
C ALA A 156 19.84 28.07 18.20
N LYS A 157 18.69 28.76 18.32
CA LYS A 157 18.50 30.08 17.71
C LYS A 157 19.51 31.12 18.27
N SER A 158 19.77 31.13 19.57
CA SER A 158 20.75 32.07 20.17
C SER A 158 22.16 31.74 19.71
N LYS A 159 22.54 30.44 19.65
CA LYS A 159 23.89 30.03 19.20
C LYS A 159 24.13 30.30 17.72
N MET A 160 23.11 30.17 16.88
CA MET A 160 23.23 30.45 15.45
C MET A 160 23.36 31.93 15.10
N LEU A 161 23.05 32.83 16.01
CA LEU A 161 23.28 34.28 15.86
C LEU A 161 24.72 34.71 16.25
N ASN A 162 25.51 33.82 16.86
CA ASN A 162 26.88 34.10 17.24
C ASN A 162 27.80 34.10 16.01
N GLU A 163 28.87 34.88 16.01
CA GLU A 163 29.83 34.94 14.90
C GLU A 163 30.85 33.79 14.93
N ASP A 164 31.09 33.19 16.10
CA ASP A 164 32.02 32.07 16.26
C ASP A 164 31.51 30.78 15.56
N SER A 165 32.35 30.25 14.68
CA SER A 165 32.06 29.06 13.90
C SER A 165 31.75 27.84 14.76
N LYS A 166 32.46 27.62 15.85
CA LYS A 166 32.23 26.48 16.76
C LYS A 166 30.88 26.59 17.47
N VAL A 167 30.49 27.80 17.87
CA VAL A 167 29.19 28.03 18.52
C VAL A 167 28.04 27.85 17.53
N LYS A 168 28.23 28.23 16.27
CA LYS A 168 27.24 27.93 15.19
C LYS A 168 27.07 26.43 14.94
N GLU A 169 28.16 25.69 14.95
CA GLU A 169 28.13 24.23 14.75
C GLU A 169 27.36 23.54 15.89
N GLU A 170 27.59 23.92 17.13
CA GLU A 170 26.80 23.48 18.28
C GLU A 170 25.31 23.86 18.12
N GLY A 171 25.01 25.08 17.66
CA GLY A 171 23.67 25.54 17.37
C GLY A 171 22.94 24.65 16.32
N THR A 172 23.65 24.25 15.26
CA THR A 172 23.16 23.36 14.22
C THR A 172 22.85 21.97 14.78
N LEU A 173 23.70 21.43 15.64
CA LEU A 173 23.46 20.14 16.31
C LEU A 173 22.23 20.19 17.21
N LEU A 174 22.04 21.28 17.98
CA LEU A 174 20.84 21.46 18.81
C LEU A 174 19.57 21.59 17.97
N LEU A 175 19.65 22.28 16.84
CA LEU A 175 18.53 22.39 15.87
C LEU A 175 18.15 21.02 15.31
N TYR A 176 19.13 20.23 14.91
CA TYR A 176 18.92 18.85 14.45
C TYR A 176 18.27 17.97 15.53
N ARG A 177 18.76 18.04 16.77
CA ARG A 177 18.17 17.31 17.91
C ARG A 177 16.72 17.71 18.16
N SER A 178 16.41 19.01 18.11
CA SER A 178 15.03 19.51 18.23
C SER A 178 14.13 19.00 17.11
N PHE A 179 14.64 18.95 15.87
CA PHE A 179 13.92 18.41 14.70
C PHE A 179 13.64 16.92 14.85
N LYS A 180 14.64 16.12 15.19
CA LYS A 180 14.46 14.66 15.38
C LYS A 180 13.54 14.35 16.56
N GLY A 181 13.58 15.13 17.62
CA GLY A 181 12.75 14.92 18.81
C GLY A 181 11.27 15.26 18.61
N TYR A 182 10.92 16.21 17.73
CA TYR A 182 9.54 16.58 17.43
C TYR A 182 9.40 17.28 16.08
N GLN A 183 9.35 16.51 15.01
CA GLN A 183 9.37 16.97 13.61
C GLN A 183 8.20 17.89 13.22
N ARG A 184 7.00 17.70 13.80
CA ARG A 184 5.77 18.47 13.45
C ARG A 184 5.63 19.77 14.23
N LYS A 185 6.68 20.29 14.83
CA LYS A 185 6.62 21.51 15.64
C LYS A 185 6.53 22.76 14.76
N LYS A 186 5.38 23.42 14.77
CA LYS A 186 5.11 24.64 13.95
C LYS A 186 6.21 25.72 14.07
N PRO A 187 6.69 26.11 15.27
CA PRO A 187 7.77 27.12 15.39
C PRO A 187 9.10 26.69 14.77
N LEU A 188 9.41 25.41 14.78
CA LEU A 188 10.62 24.87 14.16
C LEU A 188 10.50 24.90 12.64
N ILE A 189 9.37 24.44 12.10
CA ILE A 189 9.09 24.43 10.65
C ILE A 189 9.14 25.86 10.11
N LYS A 190 8.52 26.82 10.81
CA LYS A 190 8.57 28.23 10.44
C LYS A 190 10.00 28.76 10.41
N TYR A 191 10.78 28.49 11.45
CA TYR A 191 12.18 28.94 11.52
C TYR A 191 13.03 28.40 10.37
N LEU A 192 12.87 27.13 10.01
CA LEU A 192 13.60 26.51 8.89
C LEU A 192 13.17 27.11 7.56
N SER A 193 11.87 27.35 7.36
CA SER A 193 11.33 28.00 6.16
C SER A 193 11.86 29.43 6.00
N ASP A 194 11.87 30.22 7.06
CA ASP A 194 12.33 31.61 7.04
C ASP A 194 13.83 31.75 6.72
N LYS A 195 14.63 30.73 7.04
CA LYS A 195 16.08 30.67 6.74
C LYS A 195 16.40 30.09 5.36
N GLY A 196 15.39 29.63 4.61
CA GLY A 196 15.58 28.97 3.32
C GLY A 196 16.32 27.62 3.42
N GLU A 197 16.49 27.09 4.63
CA GLU A 197 17.13 25.80 4.85
C GLU A 197 16.11 24.68 4.63
N LYS A 198 16.43 23.75 3.74
CA LYS A 198 15.71 22.48 3.66
C LYS A 198 15.90 21.76 4.99
N ALA A 199 14.83 21.13 5.49
CA ALA A 199 14.91 20.32 6.71
C ALA A 199 16.14 19.41 6.62
N PRO A 200 17.00 19.35 7.66
CA PRO A 200 18.15 18.47 7.63
C PRO A 200 17.67 17.03 7.47
N MET A 201 18.03 16.39 6.32
CA MET A 201 17.76 15.00 6.04
C MET A 201 18.59 14.07 6.92
#